data_9f65352868c19e1a09a1579ee199e611
#
_entry.id   9f65352868c19e1a09a1579ee199e611
#
_cell.length_a   1.000
_cell.length_b   1.000
_cell.length_c   1.000
_cell.angle_alpha   90.00
_cell.angle_beta   90.00
_cell.angle_gamma   90.00
#
_symmetry.space_group_name_H-M   'P 1'
#
loop_
_entity.id
_entity.type
_entity.pdbx_description
1 polymer ?
#
loop_
_entity_poly.entity_id
_entity_poly.type
_entity_poly.pdbx_seq_one_letter_code
_entity_poly.pdbx_strand_id
1 'polypeptide(L)'
;MAEKKKATATAKKTAEPMKEIKVKEEKKMAQEALGMVETRGLVAAIEAADAMVKAANVTLIGTEKIGSGLVSVMVRGDVGAVKSAVEAGGASAHRREIVATHVIPRPHGDVEKILPSIK
;
A
#
# COMPACT_ATOMS: atom_id res chain seq x y z
N MET A 1 19.47 8.12 36.43
CA MET A 1 19.37 9.52 36.02
C MET A 1 19.03 9.69 34.56
N ALA A 2 19.60 8.91 33.66
CA ALA A 2 19.24 8.93 32.26
C ALA A 2 17.76 8.53 32.01
N GLU A 3 17.25 7.60 32.81
CA GLU A 3 15.87 7.16 32.74
C GLU A 3 14.86 8.25 33.08
N LYS A 4 15.17 9.07 34.10
CA LYS A 4 14.31 10.20 34.46
C LYS A 4 14.25 11.24 33.37
N LYS A 5 15.38 11.51 32.68
CA LYS A 5 15.37 12.41 31.52
C LYS A 5 14.55 11.88 30.36
N LYS A 6 14.65 10.57 30.08
CA LYS A 6 13.83 9.93 29.04
C LYS A 6 12.34 10.01 29.36
N ALA A 7 11.95 9.72 30.58
CA ALA A 7 10.56 9.79 31.00
C ALA A 7 10.01 11.21 30.90
N THR A 8 10.79 12.22 31.33
CA THR A 8 10.40 13.61 31.24
C THR A 8 10.25 14.07 29.80
N ALA A 9 11.21 13.70 28.92
CA ALA A 9 11.16 14.02 27.52
C ALA A 9 9.94 13.38 26.82
N THR A 10 9.64 12.14 27.18
CA THR A 10 8.48 11.44 26.65
C THR A 10 7.18 12.10 27.08
N ALA A 11 7.09 12.49 28.35
CA ALA A 11 5.90 13.18 28.88
C ALA A 11 5.67 14.54 28.22
N LYS A 12 6.74 15.32 28.00
CA LYS A 12 6.65 16.63 27.35
C LYS A 12 6.21 16.55 25.89
N LYS A 13 6.51 15.43 25.22
CA LYS A 13 6.22 15.25 23.79
C LYS A 13 4.99 14.38 23.53
N THR A 14 4.12 14.21 24.52
CA THR A 14 2.96 13.31 24.40
C THR A 14 2.03 13.66 23.23
N ALA A 15 1.92 14.96 22.87
CA ALA A 15 1.09 15.41 21.76
C ALA A 15 1.79 15.36 20.40
N GLU A 16 3.14 15.41 20.37
CA GLU A 16 3.92 15.47 19.13
C GLU A 16 4.40 14.12 18.58
N PRO A 17 4.67 13.09 19.43
CA PRO A 17 5.19 11.81 18.93
C PRO A 17 4.32 11.15 17.86
N MET A 18 3.00 11.31 17.95
CA MET A 18 2.09 10.74 16.97
C MET A 18 2.23 11.38 15.60
N LYS A 19 2.46 12.70 15.54
CA LYS A 19 2.72 13.40 14.27
C LYS A 19 4.03 12.95 13.64
N GLU A 20 5.07 12.80 14.46
CA GLU A 20 6.38 12.35 13.97
C GLU A 20 6.32 10.91 13.44
N ILE A 21 5.62 10.03 14.15
CA ILE A 21 5.42 8.64 13.74
C ILE A 21 4.66 8.60 12.41
N LYS A 22 3.59 9.38 12.29
CA LYS A 22 2.78 9.43 11.09
C LYS A 22 3.59 9.94 9.89
N VAL A 23 4.38 10.98 10.07
CA VAL A 23 5.25 11.51 9.01
C VAL A 23 6.31 10.48 8.61
N LYS A 24 6.90 9.76 9.56
CA LYS A 24 7.87 8.70 9.28
C LYS A 24 7.23 7.54 8.51
N GLU A 25 6.01 7.15 8.88
CA GLU A 25 5.28 6.11 8.17
C GLU A 25 4.95 6.53 6.74
N GLU A 26 4.52 7.76 6.54
CA GLU A 26 4.25 8.30 5.20
C GLU A 26 5.52 8.34 4.34
N LYS A 27 6.64 8.77 4.89
CA LYS A 27 7.93 8.77 4.20
C LYS A 27 8.39 7.36 3.86
N LYS A 28 8.20 6.42 4.79
CA LYS A 28 8.54 5.01 4.56
C LYS A 28 7.72 4.45 3.41
N MET A 29 6.42 4.70 3.39
CA MET A 29 5.55 4.24 2.30
C MET A 29 5.92 4.86 0.96
N ALA A 30 6.30 6.14 0.95
CA ALA A 30 6.76 6.82 -0.26
C ALA A 30 8.01 6.20 -0.85
N GLN A 31 8.82 5.49 -0.04
CA GLN A 31 10.03 4.80 -0.49
C GLN A 31 9.78 3.34 -0.87
N GLU A 32 8.62 2.81 -0.57
CA GLU A 32 8.27 1.43 -0.85
C GLU A 32 7.78 1.26 -2.29
N ALA A 33 7.92 0.03 -2.79
CA ALA A 33 7.40 -0.31 -4.10
C ALA A 33 5.87 -0.18 -4.12
N LEU A 34 5.34 0.11 -5.29
CA LEU A 34 3.90 0.20 -5.54
C LEU A 34 3.49 -0.92 -6.49
N GLY A 35 2.53 -1.73 -6.07
CA GLY A 35 1.94 -2.78 -6.90
C GLY A 35 0.51 -2.43 -7.25
N MET A 36 0.13 -2.74 -8.48
CA MET A 36 -1.20 -2.40 -8.99
C MET A 36 -1.77 -3.57 -9.80
N VAL A 37 -3.05 -3.85 -9.58
CA VAL A 37 -3.81 -4.80 -10.38
C VAL A 37 -5.10 -4.12 -10.81
N GLU A 38 -5.32 -4.01 -12.11
CA GLU A 38 -6.54 -3.45 -12.66
C GLU A 38 -7.45 -4.56 -13.14
N THR A 39 -8.71 -4.46 -12.78
CA THR A 39 -9.72 -5.49 -13.07
C THR A 39 -10.98 -4.90 -13.69
N ARG A 40 -11.75 -5.76 -14.34
CA ARG A 40 -13.12 -5.45 -14.74
C ARG A 40 -14.05 -5.88 -13.61
N GLY A 41 -14.59 -4.91 -12.90
CA GLY A 41 -15.53 -5.14 -11.83
C GLY A 41 -14.90 -5.27 -10.45
N LEU A 42 -15.72 -4.98 -9.46
CA LEU A 42 -15.28 -4.96 -8.07
C LEU A 42 -15.00 -6.36 -7.50
N VAL A 43 -15.74 -7.37 -7.93
CA VAL A 43 -15.55 -8.73 -7.43
C VAL A 43 -14.15 -9.22 -7.73
N ALA A 44 -13.70 -9.07 -8.98
CA ALA A 44 -12.33 -9.45 -9.35
C ALA A 44 -11.29 -8.64 -8.60
N ALA A 45 -11.55 -7.36 -8.36
CA ALA A 45 -10.66 -6.50 -7.59
C ALA A 45 -10.50 -7.00 -6.14
N ILE A 46 -11.60 -7.38 -5.51
CA ILE A 46 -11.57 -7.89 -4.13
C ILE A 46 -10.84 -9.24 -4.07
N GLU A 47 -11.07 -10.11 -5.04
CA GLU A 47 -10.32 -11.37 -5.11
C GLU A 47 -8.83 -11.16 -5.31
N ALA A 48 -8.46 -10.24 -6.19
CA ALA A 48 -7.06 -9.90 -6.40
C ALA A 48 -6.44 -9.32 -5.13
N ALA A 49 -7.15 -8.43 -4.45
CA ALA A 49 -6.68 -7.86 -3.19
C ALA A 49 -6.41 -8.93 -2.13
N ASP A 50 -7.36 -9.86 -1.97
CA ASP A 50 -7.22 -10.97 -1.03
C ASP A 50 -6.00 -11.83 -1.38
N ALA A 51 -5.87 -12.20 -2.64
CA ALA A 51 -4.74 -13.01 -3.09
C ALA A 51 -3.39 -12.31 -2.83
N MET A 52 -3.34 -11.01 -3.06
CA MET A 52 -2.12 -10.23 -2.84
C MET A 52 -1.69 -10.19 -1.37
N VAL A 53 -2.62 -9.88 -0.48
CA VAL A 53 -2.28 -9.75 0.95
C VAL A 53 -2.01 -11.11 1.60
N LYS A 54 -2.54 -12.18 1.05
CA LYS A 54 -2.25 -13.55 1.51
C LYS A 54 -0.90 -14.05 1.00
N ALA A 55 -0.46 -13.60 -0.18
CA ALA A 55 0.75 -14.11 -0.81
C ALA A 55 2.03 -13.51 -0.24
N ALA A 56 2.01 -12.29 0.25
CA ALA A 56 3.20 -11.60 0.70
C ALA A 56 2.86 -10.53 1.73
N ASN A 57 3.88 -10.06 2.44
CA ASN A 57 3.73 -9.01 3.44
C ASN A 57 3.67 -7.65 2.76
N VAL A 58 2.48 -7.29 2.30
CA VAL A 58 2.21 -6.01 1.67
C VAL A 58 1.06 -5.29 2.39
N THR A 59 1.04 -3.98 2.26
CA THR A 59 -0.03 -3.15 2.82
C THR A 59 -1.00 -2.78 1.70
N LEU A 60 -2.27 -3.11 1.89
CA LEU A 60 -3.32 -2.72 0.95
C LEU A 60 -3.61 -1.24 1.12
N ILE A 61 -3.41 -0.45 0.05
CA ILE A 61 -3.71 0.98 0.09
C ILE A 61 -5.19 1.22 -0.11
N GLY A 62 -5.79 0.52 -1.05
CA GLY A 62 -7.19 0.68 -1.36
C GLY A 62 -7.51 0.37 -2.80
N THR A 63 -8.73 0.68 -3.17
CA THR A 63 -9.23 0.50 -4.53
C THR A 63 -9.62 1.85 -5.12
N GLU A 64 -9.51 1.97 -6.43
CA GLU A 64 -9.93 3.14 -7.17
C GLU A 64 -10.85 2.71 -8.30
N LYS A 65 -12.06 3.25 -8.32
CA LYS A 65 -13.02 3.02 -9.40
C LYS A 65 -12.77 4.05 -10.49
N ILE A 66 -12.30 3.57 -11.64
CA ILE A 66 -11.87 4.46 -12.72
C ILE A 66 -13.03 4.86 -13.61
N GLY A 67 -14.07 4.05 -13.66
CA GLY A 67 -15.18 4.21 -14.57
C GLY A 67 -15.23 3.07 -15.58
N SER A 68 -16.34 2.92 -16.28
CA SER A 68 -16.56 1.84 -17.24
C SER A 68 -16.41 0.43 -16.66
N GLY A 69 -16.63 0.29 -15.36
CA GLY A 69 -16.49 -0.97 -14.65
C GLY A 69 -15.07 -1.33 -14.26
N LEU A 70 -14.08 -0.50 -14.57
CA LEU A 70 -12.69 -0.77 -14.22
C LEU A 70 -12.41 -0.38 -12.77
N VAL A 71 -11.67 -1.24 -12.08
CA VAL A 71 -11.25 -1.04 -10.69
C VAL A 71 -9.78 -1.37 -10.56
N SER A 72 -9.02 -0.49 -9.93
CA SER A 72 -7.61 -0.72 -9.62
C SER A 72 -7.42 -0.97 -8.14
N VAL A 73 -6.63 -1.98 -7.81
CA VAL A 73 -6.22 -2.29 -6.42
C VAL A 73 -4.74 -2.00 -6.29
N MET A 74 -4.35 -1.38 -5.20
CA MET A 74 -2.96 -0.99 -4.99
C MET A 74 -2.43 -1.50 -3.67
N VAL A 75 -1.18 -1.96 -3.69
CA VAL A 75 -0.47 -2.45 -2.50
C VAL A 75 0.91 -1.82 -2.42
N ARG A 76 1.44 -1.74 -1.22
CA ARG A 76 2.78 -1.22 -0.96
C ARG A 76 3.59 -2.19 -0.09
N GLY A 77 4.89 -2.11 -0.20
CA GLY A 77 5.82 -2.92 0.58
C GLY A 77 7.17 -3.00 -0.09
N ASP A 78 8.01 -3.92 0.41
CA ASP A 78 9.28 -4.21 -0.25
C ASP A 78 9.07 -4.70 -1.68
N VAL A 79 10.00 -4.37 -2.56
CA VAL A 79 9.86 -4.70 -3.99
C VAL A 79 9.65 -6.21 -4.24
N GLY A 80 10.36 -7.06 -3.51
CA GLY A 80 10.19 -8.51 -3.62
C GLY A 80 8.79 -8.97 -3.20
N ALA A 81 8.30 -8.44 -2.08
CA ALA A 81 6.97 -8.74 -1.58
C ALA A 81 5.88 -8.24 -2.53
N VAL A 82 6.04 -7.03 -3.05
CA VAL A 82 5.09 -6.45 -3.99
C VAL A 82 5.05 -7.23 -5.30
N LYS A 83 6.20 -7.65 -5.82
CA LYS A 83 6.25 -8.49 -7.03
C LYS A 83 5.50 -9.81 -6.82
N SER A 84 5.74 -10.49 -5.70
CA SER A 84 5.05 -11.73 -5.38
C SER A 84 3.54 -11.52 -5.20
N ALA A 85 3.15 -10.44 -4.54
CA ALA A 85 1.75 -10.10 -4.33
C ALA A 85 1.04 -9.84 -5.66
N VAL A 86 1.62 -9.02 -6.53
CA VAL A 86 1.02 -8.68 -7.83
C VAL A 86 0.91 -9.92 -8.72
N GLU A 87 1.92 -10.78 -8.70
CA GLU A 87 1.85 -12.05 -9.43
C GLU A 87 0.67 -12.91 -8.96
N ALA A 88 0.50 -13.03 -7.64
CA ALA A 88 -0.63 -13.78 -7.07
C ALA A 88 -1.97 -13.13 -7.42
N GLY A 89 -2.06 -11.81 -7.34
CA GLY A 89 -3.28 -11.08 -7.70
C GLY A 89 -3.66 -11.27 -9.16
N GLY A 90 -2.67 -11.19 -10.05
CA GLY A 90 -2.87 -11.40 -11.49
C GLY A 90 -3.23 -12.84 -11.86
N ALA A 91 -2.88 -13.80 -11.01
CA ALA A 91 -3.19 -15.21 -11.21
C ALA A 91 -4.44 -15.67 -10.46
N SER A 92 -5.20 -14.76 -9.85
CA SER A 92 -6.40 -15.11 -9.08
C SER A 92 -7.50 -15.73 -9.96
N ALA A 93 -8.52 -16.30 -9.31
CA ALA A 93 -9.51 -17.15 -9.97
C ALA A 93 -10.20 -16.51 -11.20
N HIS A 94 -10.39 -15.21 -11.21
CA HIS A 94 -11.04 -14.51 -12.30
C HIS A 94 -10.04 -13.86 -13.26
N ARG A 95 -9.16 -14.67 -13.81
CA ARG A 95 -8.10 -14.24 -14.72
C ARG A 95 -8.59 -13.41 -15.90
N ARG A 96 -9.75 -13.74 -16.44
CA ARG A 96 -10.34 -13.03 -17.59
C ARG A 96 -10.69 -11.59 -17.26
N GLU A 97 -10.90 -11.29 -15.99
CA GLU A 97 -11.25 -9.97 -15.53
C GLU A 97 -10.01 -9.12 -15.18
N ILE A 98 -8.82 -9.70 -15.22
CA ILE A 98 -7.59 -8.97 -15.02
C ILE A 98 -7.22 -8.22 -16.29
N VAL A 99 -7.19 -6.90 -16.22
CA VAL A 99 -6.89 -6.05 -17.36
C VAL A 99 -5.38 -5.79 -17.47
N ALA A 100 -4.76 -5.45 -16.35
CA ALA A 100 -3.35 -5.12 -16.30
C ALA A 100 -2.80 -5.30 -14.90
N THR A 101 -1.51 -5.62 -14.82
CA THR A 101 -0.78 -5.65 -13.56
C THR A 101 0.53 -4.91 -13.75
N HIS A 102 0.99 -4.24 -12.71
CA HIS A 102 2.26 -3.55 -12.78
C HIS A 102 2.90 -3.36 -11.40
N VAL A 103 4.22 -3.28 -11.39
CA VAL A 103 4.99 -2.97 -10.20
C VAL A 103 5.91 -1.81 -10.53
N ILE A 104 5.86 -0.77 -9.71
CA ILE A 104 6.82 0.31 -9.75
C ILE A 104 7.76 0.11 -8.55
N PRO A 105 9.00 -0.35 -8.78
CA PRO A 105 9.89 -0.68 -7.66
C PRO A 105 10.24 0.51 -6.77
N ARG A 106 10.34 1.69 -7.38
CA ARG A 106 10.73 2.90 -6.66
C ARG A 106 9.98 4.11 -7.22
N PRO A 107 8.71 4.28 -6.82
CA PRO A 107 7.94 5.41 -7.36
C PRO A 107 8.54 6.75 -6.93
N HIS A 108 8.49 7.71 -7.83
CA HIS A 108 8.92 9.08 -7.52
C HIS A 108 8.02 9.66 -6.43
N GLY A 109 8.57 10.50 -5.55
CA GLY A 109 7.81 11.10 -4.46
C GLY A 109 6.55 11.84 -4.91
N ASP A 110 6.59 12.45 -6.08
CA ASP A 110 5.43 13.19 -6.61
C ASP A 110 4.25 12.28 -6.97
N VAL A 111 4.50 11.00 -7.22
CA VAL A 111 3.43 10.04 -7.52
C VAL A 111 2.49 9.87 -6.34
N GLU A 112 3.00 10.05 -5.12
CA GLU A 112 2.19 9.95 -3.91
C GLU A 112 1.01 10.93 -3.91
N LYS A 113 1.14 12.03 -4.61
CA LYS A 113 0.11 13.08 -4.67
C LYS A 113 -1.15 12.64 -5.41
N ILE A 114 -1.02 11.64 -6.28
CA ILE A 114 -2.14 11.17 -7.10
C ILE A 114 -2.66 9.80 -6.70
N LEU A 115 -2.06 9.18 -5.67
CA LEU A 115 -2.51 7.87 -5.18
C LEU A 115 -3.68 8.02 -4.22
N PRO A 116 -4.54 6.97 -4.10
CA PRO A 116 -5.60 6.97 -3.10
C PRO A 116 -5.02 7.10 -1.69
N SER A 117 -5.73 7.81 -0.84
CA SER A 117 -5.35 7.94 0.57
C SER A 117 -5.50 6.59 1.28
N ILE A 118 -4.60 6.32 2.22
CA ILE A 118 -4.72 5.16 3.10
C ILE A 118 -5.89 5.39 4.04
N LYS A 119 -6.78 4.45 4.08
CA LYS A 119 -7.97 4.51 4.94
C LYS A 119 -7.78 3.67 6.19
#